data_10c3fee35eff7fe635e2801fce1963a0
#
_entry.id   10c3fee35eff7fe635e2801fce1963a0
#
_cell.length_a   1.000
_cell.length_b   1.000
_cell.length_c   1.000
_cell.angle_alpha   90.00
_cell.angle_beta   90.00
_cell.angle_gamma   90.00
#
_symmetry.space_group_name_H-M   'P 1'
#
loop_
_entity.id
_entity.type
_entity.pdbx_description
1 polymer ?
#
loop_
_entity_poly.entity_id
_entity_poly.type
_entity_poly.pdbx_seq_one_letter_code
_entity_poly.pdbx_strand_id
1 'polypeptide(L)'
;WRLLPEEPPAYGEIPPALDPRLAERLADWGVPRLYAHQAKAVGAALAGRDVAVVTPTASGKTLCYNLPVLQALLEDPLARALYLFPTKALAHDQLNALAPYLESLGLEGAAATYDGDTPSGRRPRVRDGARLVISNPDMLHAGILPAHTRWRDTFAHLRYVVVDEMHQYRGV
;
A
#
# COMPACT_ATOMS: atom_id res chain seq x y z
N TRP A 1 -16.90 32.18 -11.36
CA TRP A 1 -16.79 30.73 -11.06
C TRP A 1 -17.24 29.99 -12.31
N ARG A 2 -16.36 29.24 -12.92
CA ARG A 2 -16.68 28.37 -14.05
C ARG A 2 -16.83 26.97 -13.50
N LEU A 3 -18.06 26.48 -13.42
CA LEU A 3 -18.30 25.05 -13.14
C LEU A 3 -17.76 24.26 -14.34
N LEU A 4 -16.75 23.45 -14.10
CA LEU A 4 -16.32 22.43 -15.05
C LEU A 4 -17.43 21.36 -15.09
N PRO A 5 -17.83 20.88 -16.26
CA PRO A 5 -18.80 19.80 -16.36
C PRO A 5 -18.23 18.56 -15.65
N GLU A 6 -19.07 17.86 -14.91
CA GLU A 6 -18.73 16.55 -14.37
C GLU A 6 -18.46 15.59 -15.52
N GLU A 7 -17.24 15.12 -15.62
CA GLU A 7 -16.92 14.03 -16.54
C GLU A 7 -17.45 12.71 -15.96
N PRO A 8 -18.16 11.91 -16.75
CA PRO A 8 -18.64 10.61 -16.28
C PRO A 8 -17.46 9.72 -15.91
N PRO A 9 -17.60 8.88 -14.85
CA PRO A 9 -16.52 8.01 -14.42
C PRO A 9 -16.14 7.02 -15.53
N ALA A 10 -14.87 7.05 -15.92
CA ALA A 10 -14.32 6.07 -16.85
C ALA A 10 -13.89 4.81 -16.09
N TYR A 11 -14.42 3.67 -16.48
CA TYR A 11 -14.06 2.37 -15.90
C TYR A 11 -13.10 1.60 -16.82
N GLY A 12 -12.25 0.78 -16.21
CA GLY A 12 -11.34 -0.13 -16.90
C GLY A 12 -11.69 -1.59 -16.61
N GLU A 13 -11.17 -2.47 -17.43
CA GLU A 13 -11.24 -3.91 -17.18
C GLU A 13 -10.30 -4.31 -16.04
N ILE A 14 -10.69 -5.32 -15.26
CA ILE A 14 -9.82 -5.90 -14.25
C ILE A 14 -8.59 -6.49 -14.97
N PRO A 15 -7.36 -6.12 -14.58
CA PRO A 15 -6.17 -6.65 -15.25
C PRO A 15 -6.14 -8.19 -15.20
N PRO A 16 -5.91 -8.88 -16.32
CA PRO A 16 -5.88 -10.34 -16.37
C PRO A 16 -4.83 -10.99 -15.44
N ALA A 17 -3.79 -10.20 -15.10
CA ALA A 17 -2.74 -10.62 -14.18
C ALA A 17 -3.13 -10.49 -12.70
N LEU A 18 -4.29 -9.91 -12.38
CA LEU A 18 -4.76 -9.83 -11.01
C LEU A 18 -5.22 -11.22 -10.53
N ASP A 19 -4.76 -11.60 -9.34
CA ASP A 19 -5.14 -12.87 -8.71
C ASP A 19 -6.68 -12.99 -8.64
N PRO A 20 -7.27 -14.12 -9.09
CA PRO A 20 -8.71 -14.30 -9.05
C PRO A 20 -9.34 -14.10 -7.68
N ARG A 21 -8.63 -14.47 -6.61
CA ARG A 21 -9.09 -14.26 -5.22
C ARG A 21 -9.33 -12.79 -4.90
N LEU A 22 -8.48 -11.88 -5.43
CA LEU A 22 -8.65 -10.44 -5.28
C LEU A 22 -9.78 -9.92 -6.17
N ALA A 23 -9.85 -10.40 -7.41
CA ALA A 23 -10.89 -9.99 -8.35
C ALA A 23 -12.30 -10.34 -7.83
N GLU A 24 -12.47 -11.54 -7.26
CA GLU A 24 -13.73 -11.99 -6.64
C GLU A 24 -14.12 -11.14 -5.43
N ARG A 25 -13.14 -10.70 -4.62
CA ARG A 25 -13.39 -9.88 -3.43
C ARG A 25 -13.69 -8.41 -3.71
N LEU A 26 -13.37 -7.91 -4.90
CA LEU A 26 -13.60 -6.49 -5.22
C LEU A 26 -15.06 -6.08 -5.00
N ALA A 27 -16.03 -6.90 -5.42
CA ALA A 27 -17.45 -6.62 -5.23
C ALA A 27 -17.82 -6.60 -3.74
N ASP A 28 -17.32 -7.55 -2.95
CA ASP A 28 -17.54 -7.62 -1.49
C ASP A 28 -16.97 -6.38 -0.79
N TRP A 29 -15.89 -5.84 -1.32
CA TRP A 29 -15.26 -4.60 -0.81
C TRP A 29 -15.94 -3.32 -1.31
N GLY A 30 -17.09 -3.42 -1.99
CA GLY A 30 -17.83 -2.28 -2.52
C GLY A 30 -17.20 -1.67 -3.78
N VAL A 31 -16.35 -2.41 -4.47
CA VAL A 31 -15.65 -2.00 -5.70
C VAL A 31 -16.03 -2.92 -6.85
N PRO A 32 -17.27 -2.86 -7.35
CA PRO A 32 -17.72 -3.77 -8.42
C PRO A 32 -16.99 -3.55 -9.76
N ARG A 33 -16.37 -2.39 -9.92
CA ARG A 33 -15.60 -2.01 -11.13
C ARG A 33 -14.43 -1.13 -10.73
N LEU A 34 -13.30 -1.34 -11.36
CA LEU A 34 -12.15 -0.43 -11.23
C LEU A 34 -12.33 0.80 -12.12
N TYR A 35 -11.94 1.97 -11.63
CA TYR A 35 -11.76 3.13 -12.50
C TYR A 35 -10.63 2.86 -13.50
N ALA A 36 -10.67 3.49 -14.66
CA ALA A 36 -9.68 3.29 -15.73
C ALA A 36 -8.23 3.55 -15.24
N HIS A 37 -8.03 4.57 -14.41
CA HIS A 37 -6.70 4.86 -13.85
C HIS A 37 -6.25 3.78 -12.85
N GLN A 38 -7.19 3.20 -12.07
CA GLN A 38 -6.87 2.09 -11.15
C GLN A 38 -6.47 0.84 -11.92
N ALA A 39 -7.28 0.43 -12.90
CA ALA A 39 -6.98 -0.74 -13.74
C ALA A 39 -5.62 -0.62 -14.43
N LYS A 40 -5.33 0.57 -14.99
CA LYS A 40 -4.06 0.88 -15.65
C LYS A 40 -2.88 0.84 -14.67
N ALA A 41 -3.03 1.43 -13.48
CA ALA A 41 -1.99 1.46 -12.46
C ALA A 41 -1.68 0.05 -11.93
N VAL A 42 -2.72 -0.72 -11.59
CA VAL A 42 -2.59 -2.10 -11.13
C VAL A 42 -1.93 -2.98 -12.19
N GLY A 43 -2.40 -2.93 -13.44
CA GLY A 43 -1.79 -3.70 -14.52
C GLY A 43 -0.32 -3.33 -14.78
N ALA A 44 0.04 -2.05 -14.62
CA ALA A 44 1.43 -1.61 -14.75
C ALA A 44 2.31 -2.14 -13.61
N ALA A 45 1.82 -2.05 -12.35
CA ALA A 45 2.55 -2.54 -11.19
C ALA A 45 2.74 -4.07 -11.23
N LEU A 46 1.71 -4.82 -11.61
CA LEU A 46 1.79 -6.27 -11.78
C LEU A 46 2.75 -6.68 -12.92
N ALA A 47 2.93 -5.83 -13.92
CA ALA A 47 3.93 -6.01 -14.97
C ALA A 47 5.36 -5.60 -14.53
N GLY A 48 5.59 -5.33 -13.24
CA GLY A 48 6.90 -4.97 -12.68
C GLY A 48 7.36 -3.55 -13.04
N ARG A 49 6.46 -2.65 -13.38
CA ARG A 49 6.78 -1.25 -13.71
C ARG A 49 6.56 -0.34 -12.50
N ASP A 50 7.41 0.66 -12.35
CA ASP A 50 7.17 1.75 -11.43
C ASP A 50 5.99 2.60 -11.89
N VAL A 51 5.15 3.02 -10.94
CA VAL A 51 3.90 3.72 -11.24
C VAL A 51 3.78 4.98 -10.41
N ALA A 52 3.51 6.10 -11.05
CA ALA A 52 3.09 7.33 -10.40
C ALA A 52 1.62 7.61 -10.76
N VAL A 53 0.77 7.77 -9.74
CA VAL A 53 -0.66 8.06 -9.91
C VAL A 53 -0.92 9.50 -9.51
N VAL A 54 -1.27 10.33 -10.47
CA VAL A 54 -1.61 11.74 -10.27
C VAL A 54 -3.08 11.93 -10.61
N THR A 55 -3.91 11.97 -9.58
CA THR A 55 -5.36 12.15 -9.70
C THR A 55 -5.86 13.01 -8.54
N PRO A 56 -7.03 13.66 -8.66
CA PRO A 56 -7.62 14.42 -7.55
C PRO A 56 -7.77 13.60 -6.28
N THR A 57 -7.94 14.28 -5.15
CA THR A 57 -8.28 13.63 -3.87
C THR A 57 -9.59 12.85 -4.00
N ALA A 58 -9.74 11.80 -3.20
CA ALA A 58 -10.91 10.91 -3.22
C ALA A 58 -11.15 10.15 -4.55
N SER A 59 -10.13 10.01 -5.40
CA SER A 59 -10.24 9.25 -6.66
C SER A 59 -10.01 7.73 -6.49
N GLY A 60 -9.85 7.25 -5.26
CA GLY A 60 -9.59 5.84 -4.97
C GLY A 60 -8.17 5.37 -5.30
N LYS A 61 -7.16 6.24 -5.20
CA LYS A 61 -5.73 5.91 -5.42
C LYS A 61 -5.24 4.71 -4.61
N THR A 62 -5.80 4.53 -3.43
CA THR A 62 -5.42 3.45 -2.49
C THR A 62 -5.47 2.06 -3.13
N LEU A 63 -6.45 1.79 -3.97
CA LEU A 63 -6.55 0.51 -4.69
C LEU A 63 -5.43 0.31 -5.72
N CYS A 64 -4.88 1.40 -6.28
CA CYS A 64 -3.80 1.31 -7.26
C CYS A 64 -2.56 0.61 -6.69
N TYR A 65 -2.31 0.74 -5.39
CA TYR A 65 -1.16 0.11 -4.73
C TYR A 65 -1.56 -1.05 -3.80
N ASN A 66 -2.76 -1.03 -3.20
CA ASN A 66 -3.18 -2.13 -2.33
C ASN A 66 -3.33 -3.45 -3.11
N LEU A 67 -3.93 -3.43 -4.31
CA LEU A 67 -4.16 -4.66 -5.06
C LEU A 67 -2.86 -5.38 -5.43
N PRO A 68 -1.83 -4.74 -6.04
CA PRO A 68 -0.58 -5.42 -6.33
C PRO A 68 0.19 -5.85 -5.07
N VAL A 69 0.13 -5.09 -3.98
CA VAL A 69 0.76 -5.47 -2.72
C VAL A 69 0.06 -6.68 -2.10
N LEU A 70 -1.27 -6.67 -2.01
CA LEU A 70 -2.04 -7.81 -1.50
C LEU A 70 -1.78 -9.07 -2.34
N GLN A 71 -1.70 -8.95 -3.66
CA GLN A 71 -1.33 -10.07 -4.53
C GLN A 71 0.04 -10.63 -4.19
N ALA A 72 1.06 -9.80 -4.07
CA ALA A 72 2.39 -10.26 -3.68
C ALA A 72 2.40 -10.97 -2.33
N LEU A 73 1.62 -10.47 -1.36
CA LEU A 73 1.48 -11.13 -0.06
C LEU A 73 0.74 -12.48 -0.15
N LEU A 74 -0.17 -12.65 -1.09
CA LEU A 74 -0.88 -13.92 -1.33
C LEU A 74 -0.01 -14.95 -2.05
N GLU A 75 0.79 -14.51 -3.01
CA GLU A 75 1.61 -15.39 -3.87
C GLU A 75 2.90 -15.86 -3.20
N ASP A 76 3.53 -15.00 -2.39
CA ASP A 76 4.83 -15.29 -1.78
C ASP A 76 4.79 -15.01 -0.26
N PRO A 77 4.87 -16.06 0.59
CA PRO A 77 4.90 -15.90 2.05
C PRO A 77 6.05 -15.03 2.56
N LEU A 78 7.13 -14.92 1.81
CA LEU A 78 8.29 -14.10 2.16
C LEU A 78 8.16 -12.67 1.69
N ALA A 79 7.25 -12.36 0.75
CA ALA A 79 7.09 -11.02 0.21
C ALA A 79 6.90 -9.98 1.32
N ARG A 80 7.57 -8.84 1.14
CA ARG A 80 7.52 -7.68 2.03
C ARG A 80 7.12 -6.45 1.24
N ALA A 81 6.43 -5.53 1.91
CA ALA A 81 6.12 -4.21 1.37
C ALA A 81 6.34 -3.13 2.44
N LEU A 82 6.66 -1.93 1.98
CA LEU A 82 6.85 -0.75 2.81
C LEU A 82 5.94 0.37 2.30
N TYR A 83 5.08 0.87 3.17
CA TYR A 83 4.24 2.04 2.89
C TYR A 83 4.78 3.24 3.66
N LEU A 84 4.90 4.37 2.98
CA LEU A 84 5.35 5.64 3.54
C LEU A 84 4.22 6.66 3.42
N PHE A 85 3.77 7.14 4.56
CA PHE A 85 2.79 8.22 4.68
C PHE A 85 3.43 9.43 5.35
N PRO A 86 3.01 10.67 5.04
CA PRO A 86 3.64 11.87 5.58
C PRO A 86 3.47 12.02 7.10
N THR A 87 2.40 11.46 7.66
CA THR A 87 2.11 11.57 9.08
C THR A 87 1.78 10.22 9.71
N LYS A 88 2.03 10.09 11.01
CA LYS A 88 1.64 8.92 11.81
C LYS A 88 0.13 8.67 11.77
N ALA A 89 -0.68 9.74 11.84
CA ALA A 89 -2.13 9.65 11.79
C ALA A 89 -2.60 8.97 10.49
N LEU A 90 -2.12 9.43 9.34
CA LEU A 90 -2.42 8.81 8.05
C LEU A 90 -1.95 7.36 7.98
N ALA A 91 -0.78 7.05 8.54
CA ALA A 91 -0.29 5.67 8.59
C ALA A 91 -1.22 4.75 9.40
N HIS A 92 -1.71 5.21 10.54
CA HIS A 92 -2.66 4.46 11.37
C HIS A 92 -4.03 4.32 10.69
N ASP A 93 -4.53 5.39 10.07
CA ASP A 93 -5.80 5.37 9.33
C ASP A 93 -5.73 4.36 8.16
N GLN A 94 -4.60 4.34 7.45
CA GLN A 94 -4.38 3.37 6.37
C GLN A 94 -4.28 1.93 6.88
N LEU A 95 -3.65 1.68 8.02
CA LEU A 95 -3.65 0.35 8.63
C LEU A 95 -5.07 -0.10 8.95
N ASN A 96 -5.87 0.78 9.57
CA ASN A 96 -7.26 0.47 9.92
C ASN A 96 -8.12 0.22 8.68
N ALA A 97 -7.94 1.03 7.63
CA ALA A 97 -8.66 0.86 6.36
C ALA A 97 -8.26 -0.43 5.62
N LEU A 98 -7.02 -0.88 5.78
CA LEU A 98 -6.50 -2.08 5.14
C LEU A 98 -6.88 -3.38 5.90
N ALA A 99 -7.13 -3.29 7.21
CA ALA A 99 -7.39 -4.46 8.05
C ALA A 99 -8.52 -5.38 7.52
N PRO A 100 -9.70 -4.87 7.09
CA PRO A 100 -10.76 -5.72 6.56
C PRO A 100 -10.34 -6.48 5.28
N TYR A 101 -9.51 -5.87 4.44
CA TYR A 101 -8.99 -6.55 3.24
C TYR A 101 -8.07 -7.71 3.62
N LEU A 102 -7.15 -7.47 4.55
CA LEU A 102 -6.23 -8.50 5.05
C LEU A 102 -7.00 -9.65 5.71
N GLU A 103 -8.00 -9.35 6.54
CA GLU A 103 -8.84 -10.35 7.20
C GLU A 103 -9.58 -11.22 6.18
N SER A 104 -10.21 -10.61 5.18
CA SER A 104 -10.95 -11.34 4.15
C SER A 104 -10.07 -12.27 3.28
N LEU A 105 -8.75 -12.06 3.31
CA LEU A 105 -7.75 -12.82 2.57
C LEU A 105 -6.96 -13.81 3.43
N GLY A 106 -7.26 -13.93 4.74
CA GLY A 106 -6.49 -14.77 5.67
C GLY A 106 -5.08 -14.25 5.94
N LEU A 107 -4.89 -12.94 5.86
CA LEU A 107 -3.61 -12.23 6.09
C LEU A 107 -3.65 -11.38 7.36
N GLU A 108 -4.43 -11.78 8.36
CA GLU A 108 -4.54 -11.07 9.64
C GLU A 108 -3.16 -10.92 10.29
N GLY A 109 -2.86 -9.71 10.75
CA GLY A 109 -1.58 -9.41 11.40
C GLY A 109 -0.40 -9.28 10.45
N ALA A 110 -0.59 -9.43 9.13
CA ALA A 110 0.48 -9.24 8.15
C ALA A 110 0.97 -7.78 8.09
N ALA A 111 0.14 -6.80 8.44
CA ALA A 111 0.50 -5.39 8.42
C ALA A 111 0.65 -4.82 9.84
N ALA A 112 1.61 -3.90 10.00
CA ALA A 112 1.80 -3.17 11.23
C ALA A 112 2.41 -1.78 10.98
N THR A 113 2.09 -0.81 11.84
CA THR A 113 2.77 0.48 11.85
C THR A 113 4.11 0.38 12.57
N TYR A 114 5.11 1.10 12.03
CA TYR A 114 6.42 1.27 12.64
C TYR A 114 6.82 2.75 12.60
N ASP A 115 6.71 3.40 13.73
CA ASP A 115 6.93 4.84 13.89
C ASP A 115 7.57 5.17 15.24
N GLY A 116 7.70 6.48 15.55
CA GLY A 116 8.29 6.94 16.81
C GLY A 116 7.52 6.50 18.06
N ASP A 117 6.21 6.26 17.92
CA ASP A 117 5.34 5.87 19.05
C ASP A 117 5.26 4.35 19.22
N THR A 118 5.83 3.58 18.29
CA THR A 118 5.93 2.13 18.42
C THR A 118 6.77 1.77 19.65
N PRO A 119 6.18 1.12 20.68
CA PRO A 119 6.89 0.75 21.91
C PRO A 119 8.13 -0.09 21.62
N SER A 120 9.21 0.17 22.35
CA SER A 120 10.49 -0.52 22.14
C SER A 120 10.38 -2.05 22.20
N GLY A 121 9.55 -2.58 23.10
CA GLY A 121 9.28 -4.03 23.20
C GLY A 121 8.48 -4.60 22.02
N ARG A 122 7.76 -3.78 21.26
CA ARG A 122 7.01 -4.22 20.05
C ARG A 122 7.85 -4.11 18.77
N ARG A 123 8.86 -3.24 18.77
CA ARG A 123 9.69 -2.98 17.57
C ARG A 123 10.30 -4.24 16.96
N PRO A 124 10.91 -5.17 17.70
CA PRO A 124 11.44 -6.41 17.12
C PRO A 124 10.33 -7.23 16.46
N ARG A 125 9.17 -7.37 17.10
CA ARG A 125 8.05 -8.13 16.55
C ARG A 125 7.51 -7.54 15.26
N VAL A 126 7.43 -6.23 15.15
CA VAL A 126 7.01 -5.56 13.90
C VAL A 126 8.06 -5.78 12.83
N ARG A 127 9.34 -5.51 13.13
CA ARG A 127 10.43 -5.63 12.18
C ARG A 127 10.56 -7.06 11.61
N ASP A 128 10.48 -8.07 12.47
CA ASP A 128 10.75 -9.45 12.09
C ASP A 128 9.49 -10.19 11.60
N GLY A 129 8.30 -9.74 12.03
CA GLY A 129 7.04 -10.43 11.76
C GLY A 129 6.13 -9.74 10.73
N ALA A 130 6.14 -8.40 10.63
CA ALA A 130 5.25 -7.74 9.70
C ALA A 130 5.72 -7.93 8.25
N ARG A 131 4.78 -8.30 7.39
CA ARG A 131 5.02 -8.44 5.94
C ARG A 131 4.75 -7.15 5.19
N LEU A 132 3.90 -6.30 5.73
CA LEU A 132 3.64 -4.93 5.28
C LEU A 132 3.94 -3.98 6.44
N VAL A 133 5.00 -3.21 6.31
CA VAL A 133 5.36 -2.18 7.29
C VAL A 133 4.82 -0.84 6.80
N ILE A 134 4.04 -0.17 7.63
CA ILE A 134 3.50 1.17 7.37
C ILE A 134 4.26 2.15 8.26
N SER A 135 4.89 3.15 7.65
CA SER A 135 5.80 4.07 8.34
C SER A 135 5.71 5.48 7.75
N ASN A 136 6.66 6.32 8.13
CA ASN A 136 6.84 7.65 7.58
C ASN A 136 8.31 7.90 7.19
N PRO A 137 8.61 8.92 6.37
CA PRO A 137 9.97 9.21 5.93
C PRO A 137 10.95 9.46 7.06
N ASP A 138 10.53 10.14 8.13
CA ASP A 138 11.41 10.43 9.27
C ASP A 138 11.85 9.13 9.96
N MET A 139 10.91 8.21 10.16
CA MET A 139 11.22 6.91 10.75
C MET A 139 12.05 6.04 9.82
N LEU A 140 11.77 6.08 8.52
CA LEU A 140 12.61 5.42 7.53
C LEU A 140 14.05 5.93 7.61
N HIS A 141 14.23 7.25 7.60
CA HIS A 141 15.55 7.89 7.63
C HIS A 141 16.29 7.68 8.97
N ALA A 142 15.61 7.92 10.10
CA ALA A 142 16.25 7.91 11.41
C ALA A 142 16.27 6.54 12.12
N GLY A 143 15.33 5.65 11.79
CA GLY A 143 15.14 4.41 12.52
C GLY A 143 15.37 3.13 11.72
N ILE A 144 14.98 3.11 10.45
CA ILE A 144 15.03 1.90 9.62
C ILE A 144 16.36 1.83 8.86
N LEU A 145 16.68 2.83 8.05
CA LEU A 145 17.89 2.84 7.21
C LEU A 145 19.20 2.78 8.02
N PRO A 146 19.39 3.54 9.11
CA PRO A 146 20.59 3.39 9.93
C PRO A 146 20.75 2.01 10.56
N ALA A 147 19.63 1.31 10.79
CA ALA A 147 19.61 -0.03 11.34
C ALA A 147 19.35 -1.11 10.26
N HIS A 148 19.67 -0.83 8.99
CA HIS A 148 19.34 -1.71 7.83
C HIS A 148 19.79 -3.16 8.02
N THR A 149 20.87 -3.41 8.72
CA THR A 149 21.33 -4.78 9.03
C THR A 149 20.32 -5.57 9.85
N ARG A 150 19.54 -4.91 10.71
CA ARG A 150 18.43 -5.53 11.46
C ARG A 150 17.18 -5.71 10.61
N TRP A 151 17.06 -4.98 9.51
CA TRP A 151 15.95 -5.02 8.55
C TRP A 151 16.29 -5.86 7.31
N ARG A 152 17.39 -6.59 7.36
CA ARG A 152 17.92 -7.34 6.21
C ARG A 152 16.87 -8.23 5.57
N ASP A 153 16.09 -8.97 6.35
CA ASP A 153 15.08 -9.87 5.82
C ASP A 153 13.93 -9.13 5.15
N THR A 154 13.53 -7.98 5.70
CA THR A 154 12.55 -7.10 5.07
C THR A 154 13.06 -6.60 3.73
N PHE A 155 14.29 -6.10 3.66
CA PHE A 155 14.86 -5.56 2.42
C PHE A 155 15.16 -6.64 1.38
N ALA A 156 15.56 -7.84 1.81
CA ALA A 156 15.84 -8.95 0.90
C ALA A 156 14.60 -9.45 0.17
N HIS A 157 13.41 -9.31 0.78
CA HIS A 157 12.15 -9.77 0.22
C HIS A 157 11.22 -8.61 -0.16
N LEU A 158 11.73 -7.38 -0.18
CA LEU A 158 10.95 -6.19 -0.51
C LEU A 158 10.48 -6.23 -1.97
N ARG A 159 9.17 -6.27 -2.18
CA ARG A 159 8.54 -6.28 -3.50
C ARG A 159 8.01 -4.91 -3.89
N TYR A 160 7.46 -4.17 -2.92
CA TYR A 160 6.84 -2.88 -3.17
C TYR A 160 7.26 -1.85 -2.13
N VAL A 161 7.53 -0.65 -2.60
CA VAL A 161 7.59 0.56 -1.79
C VAL A 161 6.49 1.49 -2.30
N VAL A 162 5.60 1.88 -1.41
CA VAL A 162 4.54 2.85 -1.70
C VAL A 162 4.86 4.15 -1.00
N VAL A 163 4.84 5.24 -1.75
CA VAL A 163 4.99 6.59 -1.21
C VAL A 163 3.72 7.37 -1.53
N ASP A 164 2.90 7.60 -0.52
CA ASP A 164 1.64 8.35 -0.69
C ASP A 164 1.83 9.82 -0.33
N GLU A 165 0.97 10.69 -0.87
CA GLU A 165 0.97 12.13 -0.65
C GLU A 165 2.34 12.79 -0.88
N MET A 166 3.06 12.38 -1.94
CA MET A 166 4.43 12.82 -2.27
C MET A 166 4.61 14.34 -2.25
N HIS A 167 3.55 15.10 -2.53
CA HIS A 167 3.59 16.56 -2.53
C HIS A 167 3.82 17.17 -1.13
N GLN A 168 3.62 16.40 -0.06
CA GLN A 168 3.86 16.82 1.32
C GLN A 168 5.32 16.64 1.74
N TYR A 169 6.09 15.83 1.02
CA TYR A 169 7.53 15.66 1.28
C TYR A 169 8.29 16.83 0.69
N ARG A 170 8.39 17.91 1.46
CA ARG A 170 9.23 19.07 1.11
C ARG A 170 10.64 18.76 1.57
N GLY A 171 11.56 18.82 0.62
CA GLY A 171 12.91 18.37 0.72
C GLY A 171 13.62 18.69 2.05
N VAL A 172 14.37 17.73 2.45
CA VAL A 172 15.40 17.81 3.48
C VAL A 172 16.65 18.38 2.81
#